data_b71fc28bcd99c964e68b8e1dc90de5d6
#
_entry.id   b71fc28bcd99c964e68b8e1dc90de5d6
#
_cell.length_a   1.000
_cell.length_b   1.000
_cell.length_c   1.000
_cell.angle_alpha   90.00
_cell.angle_beta   90.00
_cell.angle_gamma   90.00
#
_symmetry.space_group_name_H-M   'P 1'
#
loop_
_entity.id
_entity.type
_entity.pdbx_description
1 polymer ?
#
loop_
_entity_poly.entity_id
_entity_poly.type
_entity_poly.pdbx_seq_one_letter_code
_entity_poly.pdbx_strand_id
1 'polypeptide(L)'
;GRNTQMDRWKAVYAQKTDKRTLGEVIGGADIFIGLSAPNVLKADMVKQMADKPLVMALANPVPEIMPEEARAARPDAMICTGRSDFPNQVNNVLCFPYIFRGALDCGASAINEPMKMAAVRAIAELAREEPSDVAARAYPGETPTFGPDFLIPSPFDPRLILRIAPAVAKAACETGVAMRPIEDWTAYIDRLNRFVFKSGLVMKPIFSASCWITSSASP
;
A
#
# COMPACT_ATOMS: atom_id res chain seq x y z
N GLY A 1 3.56 -11.21 31.29
CA GLY A 1 2.97 -10.60 30.10
C GLY A 1 2.01 -9.47 30.50
N ARG A 2 1.71 -8.59 29.57
CA ARG A 2 0.75 -7.50 29.77
C ARG A 2 -0.66 -8.08 29.81
N ASN A 3 -1.33 -8.03 30.95
CA ASN A 3 -2.70 -8.55 31.12
C ASN A 3 -3.76 -7.46 30.94
N THR A 4 -3.34 -6.18 30.83
CA THR A 4 -4.22 -5.03 30.62
C THR A 4 -4.08 -4.52 29.18
N GLN A 5 -5.17 -4.07 28.55
CA GLN A 5 -5.19 -3.57 27.18
C GLN A 5 -4.80 -4.62 26.11
N MET A 6 -4.98 -5.90 26.41
CA MET A 6 -4.76 -7.00 25.48
C MET A 6 -6.09 -7.41 24.87
N ASP A 7 -6.20 -7.31 23.55
CA ASP A 7 -7.30 -7.89 22.78
C ASP A 7 -6.84 -9.17 22.04
N ARG A 8 -7.80 -9.86 21.43
CA ARG A 8 -7.51 -11.12 20.71
C ARG A 8 -6.51 -10.98 19.58
N TRP A 9 -6.44 -9.80 18.95
CA TRP A 9 -5.56 -9.56 17.82
C TRP A 9 -4.13 -9.29 18.28
N LYS A 10 -3.96 -8.47 19.32
CA LYS A 10 -2.65 -8.24 19.95
C LYS A 10 -2.08 -9.51 20.58
N ALA A 11 -2.96 -10.37 21.12
CA ALA A 11 -2.53 -11.62 21.75
C ALA A 11 -1.82 -12.56 20.77
N VAL A 12 -2.18 -12.54 19.48
CA VAL A 12 -1.52 -13.35 18.44
C VAL A 12 -0.04 -12.99 18.28
N TYR A 13 0.31 -11.72 18.48
CA TYR A 13 1.70 -11.21 18.35
C TYR A 13 2.45 -11.14 19.68
N ALA A 14 1.78 -11.47 20.79
CA ALA A 14 2.40 -11.39 22.11
C ALA A 14 3.47 -12.47 22.28
N GLN A 15 4.66 -12.05 22.71
CA GLN A 15 5.79 -12.94 22.98
C GLN A 15 6.08 -12.98 24.50
N LYS A 16 6.54 -14.15 24.97
CA LYS A 16 7.04 -14.28 26.35
C LYS A 16 8.43 -13.64 26.42
N THR A 17 8.53 -12.46 27.03
CA THR A 17 9.78 -11.71 27.14
C THR A 17 9.77 -10.81 28.37
N ASP A 18 10.93 -10.49 28.88
CA ASP A 18 11.13 -9.51 29.96
C ASP A 18 11.27 -8.07 29.44
N LYS A 19 11.44 -7.88 28.13
CA LYS A 19 11.51 -6.59 27.47
C LYS A 19 10.15 -5.88 27.50
N ARG A 20 10.15 -4.56 27.73
CA ARG A 20 8.92 -3.77 27.95
C ARG A 20 8.81 -2.54 27.05
N THR A 21 9.90 -2.09 26.47
CA THR A 21 9.96 -0.89 25.64
C THR A 21 10.40 -1.22 24.21
N LEU A 22 10.06 -0.35 23.27
CA LEU A 22 10.51 -0.47 21.87
C LEU A 22 12.04 -0.49 21.79
N GLY A 23 12.71 0.39 22.52
CA GLY A 23 14.18 0.46 22.52
C GLY A 23 14.87 -0.83 22.97
N GLU A 24 14.23 -1.61 23.85
CA GLU A 24 14.78 -2.90 24.29
C GLU A 24 14.63 -4.02 23.26
N VAL A 25 13.67 -3.90 22.31
CA VAL A 25 13.37 -4.98 21.35
C VAL A 25 13.87 -4.68 19.93
N ILE A 26 14.12 -3.41 19.59
CA ILE A 26 14.38 -2.98 18.22
C ILE A 26 15.77 -3.42 17.71
N GLY A 27 16.72 -3.64 18.60
CA GLY A 27 18.08 -4.03 18.22
C GLY A 27 18.10 -5.31 17.39
N GLY A 28 18.69 -5.25 16.20
CA GLY A 28 18.78 -6.36 15.26
C GLY A 28 17.47 -6.71 14.53
N ALA A 29 16.41 -5.90 14.66
CA ALA A 29 15.17 -6.11 13.94
C ALA A 29 15.33 -5.76 12.46
N ASP A 30 14.87 -6.64 11.57
CA ASP A 30 14.86 -6.41 10.11
C ASP A 30 13.72 -5.48 9.69
N ILE A 31 12.58 -5.54 10.41
CA ILE A 31 11.38 -4.80 10.06
C ILE A 31 10.80 -4.11 11.30
N PHE A 32 10.49 -2.82 11.14
CA PHE A 32 9.63 -2.07 12.07
C PHE A 32 8.30 -1.76 11.39
N ILE A 33 7.19 -2.09 12.05
CA ILE A 33 5.84 -1.73 11.60
C ILE A 33 5.19 -0.88 12.70
N GLY A 34 5.06 0.42 12.43
CA GLY A 34 4.43 1.40 13.31
C GLY A 34 2.98 1.66 12.91
N LEU A 35 2.05 1.50 13.86
CA LEU A 35 0.62 1.74 13.72
C LEU A 35 0.08 2.47 14.96
N SER A 36 0.90 3.30 15.62
CA SER A 36 0.57 3.78 16.96
C SER A 36 0.50 5.29 17.06
N ALA A 37 1.61 5.95 17.31
CA ALA A 37 1.65 7.36 17.64
C ALA A 37 2.88 8.04 17.02
N PRO A 38 2.79 9.37 16.76
CA PRO A 38 3.91 10.11 16.18
C PRO A 38 5.15 10.08 17.07
N ASN A 39 6.31 10.06 16.43
CA ASN A 39 7.63 10.23 17.06
C ASN A 39 8.00 9.18 18.13
N VAL A 40 7.41 7.99 18.09
CA VAL A 40 7.75 6.90 19.03
C VAL A 40 9.03 6.16 18.64
N LEU A 41 9.38 6.13 17.36
CA LEU A 41 10.63 5.57 16.87
C LEU A 41 11.68 6.69 16.79
N LYS A 42 12.83 6.49 17.44
CA LYS A 42 13.92 7.46 17.49
C LYS A 42 15.05 7.06 16.55
N ALA A 43 15.80 8.04 16.05
CA ALA A 43 16.96 7.83 15.18
C ALA A 43 17.96 6.81 15.76
N ASP A 44 18.23 6.87 17.06
CA ASP A 44 19.14 5.93 17.72
C ASP A 44 18.59 4.50 17.79
N MET A 45 17.27 4.33 17.78
CA MET A 45 16.65 3.01 17.68
C MET A 45 16.79 2.46 16.24
N VAL A 46 16.62 3.30 15.22
CA VAL A 46 16.80 2.89 13.82
C VAL A 46 18.24 2.45 13.55
N LYS A 47 19.23 3.12 14.14
CA LYS A 47 20.66 2.73 14.05
C LYS A 47 20.93 1.32 14.58
N GLN A 48 20.15 0.84 15.55
CA GLN A 48 20.32 -0.48 16.15
C GLN A 48 19.64 -1.61 15.39
N MET A 49 18.83 -1.31 14.36
CA MET A 49 18.19 -2.31 13.52
C MET A 49 19.21 -3.10 12.68
N ALA A 50 18.79 -4.19 12.11
CA ALA A 50 19.59 -4.99 11.17
C ALA A 50 20.01 -4.21 9.92
N ASP A 51 20.87 -4.77 9.07
CA ASP A 51 21.28 -4.15 7.82
C ASP A 51 20.12 -4.06 6.83
N LYS A 52 20.02 -2.92 6.12
CA LYS A 52 18.94 -2.62 5.16
C LYS A 52 17.55 -2.81 5.75
N PRO A 53 17.23 -2.20 6.92
CA PRO A 53 15.97 -2.44 7.59
C PRO A 53 14.80 -1.85 6.81
N LEU A 54 13.63 -2.49 6.91
CA LEU A 54 12.37 -1.94 6.41
C LEU A 54 11.66 -1.20 7.55
N VAL A 55 11.52 0.10 7.41
CA VAL A 55 10.83 0.97 8.38
C VAL A 55 9.48 1.40 7.80
N MET A 56 8.41 0.82 8.30
CA MET A 56 7.03 1.17 7.93
C MET A 56 6.43 2.04 9.05
N ALA A 57 6.56 3.36 8.93
CA ALA A 57 6.07 4.35 9.89
C ALA A 57 4.71 4.88 9.41
N LEU A 58 3.62 4.21 9.81
CA LEU A 58 2.30 4.36 9.21
C LEU A 58 1.30 5.17 10.05
N ALA A 59 1.72 5.76 11.18
CA ALA A 59 0.88 6.67 11.95
C ALA A 59 0.53 7.93 11.13
N ASN A 60 -0.70 8.41 11.26
CA ASN A 60 -1.21 9.58 10.57
C ASN A 60 -1.75 10.63 11.57
N PRO A 61 -1.58 11.93 11.31
CA PRO A 61 -0.92 12.56 10.15
C PRO A 61 0.61 12.62 10.25
N VAL A 62 1.17 12.39 11.44
CA VAL A 62 2.62 12.39 11.68
C VAL A 62 3.09 10.96 11.94
N PRO A 63 4.09 10.46 11.18
CA PRO A 63 4.59 9.10 11.33
C PRO A 63 5.37 8.90 12.64
N GLU A 64 5.67 7.65 12.98
CA GLU A 64 6.47 7.27 14.15
C GLU A 64 7.90 7.83 14.12
N ILE A 65 8.43 8.06 12.91
CA ILE A 65 9.68 8.78 12.62
C ILE A 65 9.54 9.44 11.25
N MET A 66 10.07 10.62 11.08
CA MET A 66 10.10 11.28 9.76
C MET A 66 11.10 10.56 8.83
N PRO A 67 10.76 10.39 7.53
CA PRO A 67 11.63 9.70 6.58
C PRO A 67 13.03 10.28 6.48
N GLU A 68 13.17 11.60 6.55
CA GLU A 68 14.47 12.27 6.52
C GLU A 68 15.32 11.92 7.75
N GLU A 69 14.69 11.85 8.93
CA GLU A 69 15.37 11.49 10.17
C GLU A 69 15.81 10.02 10.16
N ALA A 70 14.93 9.12 9.68
CA ALA A 70 15.25 7.70 9.55
C ALA A 70 16.39 7.47 8.53
N ARG A 71 16.35 8.17 7.39
CA ARG A 71 17.38 8.07 6.34
C ARG A 71 18.72 8.68 6.78
N ALA A 72 18.69 9.77 7.54
CA ALA A 72 19.91 10.35 8.14
C ALA A 72 20.56 9.41 9.15
N ALA A 73 19.74 8.65 9.91
CA ALA A 73 20.24 7.65 10.87
C ALA A 73 20.77 6.39 10.18
N ARG A 74 20.09 5.92 9.11
CA ARG A 74 20.38 4.69 8.34
C ARG A 74 20.13 4.94 6.86
N PRO A 75 21.16 5.35 6.09
CA PRO A 75 21.02 5.59 4.64
C PRO A 75 20.61 4.38 3.82
N ASP A 76 20.85 3.19 4.33
CA ASP A 76 20.48 1.89 3.74
C ASP A 76 19.05 1.45 4.05
N ALA A 77 18.30 2.19 4.89
CA ALA A 77 16.94 1.84 5.26
C ALA A 77 15.95 2.04 4.11
N MET A 78 15.07 1.06 3.94
CA MET A 78 13.86 1.18 3.11
C MET A 78 12.74 1.78 3.97
N ILE A 79 12.15 2.89 3.53
CA ILE A 79 11.20 3.65 4.35
C ILE A 79 9.86 3.75 3.65
N CYS A 80 8.78 3.41 4.38
CA CYS A 80 7.40 3.53 3.96
C CYS A 80 6.61 4.39 4.95
N THR A 81 5.72 5.23 4.46
CA THR A 81 4.80 6.03 5.29
C THR A 81 3.39 6.03 4.70
N GLY A 82 2.40 6.52 5.47
CA GLY A 82 1.06 6.79 4.95
C GLY A 82 0.94 8.08 4.12
N ARG A 83 2.00 8.89 4.05
CA ARG A 83 2.00 10.23 3.43
C ARG A 83 2.27 10.15 1.93
N SER A 84 1.61 11.03 1.17
CA SER A 84 1.73 11.12 -0.30
C SER A 84 2.95 11.93 -0.77
N ASP A 85 3.58 12.68 0.12
CA ASP A 85 4.74 13.52 -0.15
C ASP A 85 6.09 12.77 -0.01
N PHE A 86 6.04 11.47 0.33
CA PHE A 86 7.22 10.61 0.43
C PHE A 86 7.11 9.38 -0.47
N PRO A 87 8.24 8.80 -0.90
CA PRO A 87 8.27 7.50 -1.56
C PRO A 87 7.61 6.38 -0.74
N ASN A 88 7.20 5.31 -1.41
CA ASN A 88 6.60 4.13 -0.79
C ASN A 88 5.36 4.46 0.06
N GLN A 89 4.44 5.25 -0.49
CA GLN A 89 3.19 5.55 0.20
C GLN A 89 2.35 4.28 0.41
N VAL A 90 2.11 3.93 1.66
CA VAL A 90 1.19 2.86 2.06
C VAL A 90 -0.18 3.46 2.32
N ASN A 91 -1.10 3.27 1.40
CA ASN A 91 -2.45 3.82 1.47
C ASN A 91 -3.50 2.74 1.18
N ASN A 92 -4.59 2.75 1.93
CA ASN A 92 -5.71 1.82 1.75
C ASN A 92 -6.32 1.87 0.33
N VAL A 93 -6.22 3.00 -0.36
CA VAL A 93 -6.69 3.21 -1.74
C VAL A 93 -6.00 2.28 -2.74
N LEU A 94 -4.79 1.79 -2.44
CA LEU A 94 -4.12 0.78 -3.27
C LEU A 94 -4.94 -0.50 -3.46
N CYS A 95 -5.69 -0.90 -2.44
CA CYS A 95 -6.43 -2.16 -2.45
C CYS A 95 -7.94 -1.95 -2.37
N PHE A 96 -8.40 -1.06 -1.49
CA PHE A 96 -9.80 -0.90 -1.09
C PHE A 96 -10.79 -0.82 -2.26
N PRO A 97 -10.63 0.05 -3.28
CA PRO A 97 -11.63 0.13 -4.35
C PRO A 97 -11.67 -1.14 -5.20
N TYR A 98 -10.55 -1.79 -5.38
CA TYR A 98 -10.37 -2.86 -6.37
C TYR A 98 -10.68 -4.24 -5.83
N ILE A 99 -10.46 -4.49 -4.53
CA ILE A 99 -10.89 -5.73 -3.87
C ILE A 99 -12.42 -5.81 -3.85
N PHE A 100 -13.09 -4.68 -3.56
CA PHE A 100 -14.55 -4.61 -3.64
C PHE A 100 -15.05 -4.70 -5.08
N ARG A 101 -14.35 -4.09 -6.03
CA ARG A 101 -14.69 -4.20 -7.44
C ARG A 101 -14.69 -5.65 -7.89
N GLY A 102 -13.63 -6.40 -7.63
CA GLY A 102 -13.54 -7.82 -7.96
C GLY A 102 -14.62 -8.66 -7.28
N ALA A 103 -14.84 -8.43 -5.98
CA ALA A 103 -15.85 -9.14 -5.21
C ALA A 103 -17.28 -8.87 -5.72
N LEU A 104 -17.63 -7.62 -5.98
CA LEU A 104 -18.96 -7.23 -6.46
C LEU A 104 -19.24 -7.68 -7.89
N ASP A 105 -18.24 -7.65 -8.77
CA ASP A 105 -18.39 -8.04 -10.16
C ASP A 105 -18.76 -9.53 -10.32
N CYS A 106 -18.23 -10.40 -9.47
CA CYS A 106 -18.60 -11.82 -9.41
C CYS A 106 -19.69 -12.15 -8.37
N GLY A 107 -20.24 -11.14 -7.69
CA GLY A 107 -21.25 -11.31 -6.65
C GLY A 107 -20.76 -12.17 -5.50
N ALA A 108 -19.55 -11.96 -5.01
CA ALA A 108 -18.99 -12.72 -3.90
C ALA A 108 -19.82 -12.52 -2.63
N SER A 109 -20.17 -13.61 -1.94
CA SER A 109 -20.91 -13.59 -0.68
C SER A 109 -20.07 -13.14 0.52
N ALA A 110 -18.74 -13.21 0.40
CA ALA A 110 -17.78 -12.78 1.41
C ALA A 110 -16.43 -12.46 0.76
N ILE A 111 -15.63 -11.63 1.42
CA ILE A 111 -14.21 -11.43 1.08
C ILE A 111 -13.39 -12.32 2.02
N ASN A 112 -12.95 -13.46 1.51
CA ASN A 112 -12.17 -14.44 2.26
C ASN A 112 -10.65 -14.22 2.19
N GLU A 113 -9.88 -15.00 2.93
CA GLU A 113 -8.41 -14.88 2.96
C GLU A 113 -7.74 -15.12 1.59
N PRO A 114 -8.13 -16.11 0.77
CA PRO A 114 -7.59 -16.27 -0.57
C PRO A 114 -7.77 -15.02 -1.45
N MET A 115 -8.92 -14.34 -1.38
CA MET A 115 -9.17 -13.10 -2.11
C MET A 115 -8.26 -11.95 -1.65
N LYS A 116 -8.05 -11.82 -0.34
CA LYS A 116 -7.11 -10.83 0.23
C LYS A 116 -5.67 -11.13 -0.22
N MET A 117 -5.26 -12.39 -0.17
CA MET A 117 -3.93 -12.80 -0.63
C MET A 117 -3.74 -12.61 -2.13
N ALA A 118 -4.77 -12.80 -2.94
CA ALA A 118 -4.74 -12.50 -4.37
C ALA A 118 -4.50 -11.00 -4.62
N ALA A 119 -5.17 -10.12 -3.87
CA ALA A 119 -4.94 -8.68 -3.94
C ALA A 119 -3.50 -8.30 -3.54
N VAL A 120 -2.98 -8.86 -2.46
CA VAL A 120 -1.59 -8.62 -2.00
C VAL A 120 -0.58 -9.01 -3.08
N ARG A 121 -0.74 -10.20 -3.68
CA ARG A 121 0.15 -10.67 -4.75
C ARG A 121 0.07 -9.79 -5.99
N ALA A 122 -1.13 -9.41 -6.41
CA ALA A 122 -1.33 -8.53 -7.56
C ALA A 122 -0.64 -7.16 -7.38
N ILE A 123 -0.69 -6.57 -6.18
CA ILE A 123 0.02 -5.33 -5.86
C ILE A 123 1.54 -5.54 -5.89
N ALA A 124 2.03 -6.62 -5.30
CA ALA A 124 3.46 -6.93 -5.25
C ALA A 124 4.07 -7.23 -6.63
N GLU A 125 3.31 -7.91 -7.50
CA GLU A 125 3.71 -8.17 -8.88
C GLU A 125 3.72 -6.88 -9.68
N LEU A 126 2.68 -6.04 -9.56
CA LEU A 126 2.60 -4.76 -10.25
C LEU A 126 3.76 -3.82 -9.90
N ALA A 127 4.25 -3.83 -8.66
CA ALA A 127 5.41 -3.04 -8.25
C ALA A 127 6.69 -3.41 -9.01
N ARG A 128 6.79 -4.65 -9.51
CA ARG A 128 7.94 -5.18 -10.27
C ARG A 128 7.81 -5.03 -11.77
N GLU A 129 6.61 -4.71 -12.26
CA GLU A 129 6.38 -4.50 -13.69
C GLU A 129 6.84 -3.10 -14.10
N GLU A 130 7.51 -3.02 -15.25
CA GLU A 130 7.82 -1.73 -15.84
C GLU A 130 6.52 -0.97 -16.17
N PRO A 131 6.39 0.29 -15.75
CA PRO A 131 5.22 1.09 -16.09
C PRO A 131 5.14 1.32 -17.61
N SER A 132 3.96 1.09 -18.18
CA SER A 132 3.68 1.54 -19.55
C SER A 132 3.62 3.08 -19.63
N ASP A 133 3.72 3.65 -20.83
CA ASP A 133 3.64 5.11 -21.05
C ASP A 133 2.37 5.74 -20.45
N VAL A 134 1.27 4.99 -20.41
CA VAL A 134 0.02 5.44 -19.77
C VAL A 134 0.13 5.44 -18.24
N ALA A 135 0.77 4.42 -17.69
CA ALA A 135 1.01 4.32 -16.24
C ALA A 135 2.08 5.32 -15.77
N ALA A 136 3.07 5.63 -16.61
CA ALA A 136 4.11 6.61 -16.31
C ALA A 136 3.53 7.99 -15.94
N ARG A 137 2.34 8.35 -16.43
CA ARG A 137 1.65 9.59 -16.07
C ARG A 137 1.19 9.66 -14.61
N ALA A 138 1.10 8.53 -13.92
CA ALA A 138 0.81 8.47 -12.48
C ALA A 138 2.06 8.74 -11.61
N TYR A 139 3.23 8.87 -12.25
CA TYR A 139 4.51 9.07 -11.61
C TYR A 139 5.17 10.34 -12.15
N PRO A 140 5.14 11.46 -11.42
CA PRO A 140 5.81 12.69 -11.84
C PRO A 140 7.34 12.51 -11.81
N GLY A 141 8.01 12.78 -12.92
CA GLY A 141 9.45 12.63 -13.07
C GLY A 141 9.86 11.39 -13.85
N GLU A 142 10.93 10.73 -13.43
CA GLU A 142 11.44 9.53 -14.06
C GLU A 142 10.53 8.32 -13.75
N THR A 143 10.46 7.39 -14.69
CA THR A 143 9.73 6.12 -14.52
C THR A 143 10.35 5.33 -13.36
N PRO A 144 9.60 5.03 -12.29
CA PRO A 144 10.16 4.36 -11.14
C PRO A 144 10.53 2.92 -11.47
N THR A 145 11.71 2.50 -10.99
CA THR A 145 12.15 1.11 -11.04
C THR A 145 12.03 0.49 -9.66
N PHE A 146 11.62 -0.78 -9.60
CA PHE A 146 11.50 -1.51 -8.32
C PHE A 146 12.82 -1.46 -7.53
N GLY A 147 12.74 -0.97 -6.31
CA GLY A 147 13.90 -0.77 -5.44
C GLY A 147 13.52 -0.09 -4.12
N PRO A 148 14.50 0.34 -3.31
CA PRO A 148 14.28 0.89 -1.98
C PRO A 148 13.30 2.07 -1.91
N ASP A 149 13.24 2.88 -2.95
CA ASP A 149 12.34 4.02 -3.05
C ASP A 149 11.06 3.74 -3.86
N PHE A 150 10.92 2.51 -4.37
CA PHE A 150 9.72 2.06 -5.08
C PHE A 150 9.43 0.58 -4.77
N LEU A 151 8.92 0.30 -3.58
CA LEU A 151 8.49 -1.02 -3.12
C LEU A 151 7.02 -1.31 -3.42
N ILE A 152 6.23 -0.26 -3.60
CA ILE A 152 4.76 -0.32 -3.75
C ILE A 152 4.31 0.66 -4.83
N PRO A 153 3.32 0.31 -5.68
CA PRO A 153 2.82 1.20 -6.73
C PRO A 153 2.21 2.49 -6.15
N SER A 154 2.16 3.54 -6.97
CA SER A 154 1.37 4.74 -6.62
C SER A 154 -0.11 4.40 -6.49
N PRO A 155 -0.83 4.98 -5.50
CA PRO A 155 -2.28 4.86 -5.40
C PRO A 155 -3.06 5.33 -6.65
N PHE A 156 -2.43 6.13 -7.49
CA PHE A 156 -3.01 6.64 -8.73
C PHE A 156 -2.65 5.82 -9.98
N ASP A 157 -1.93 4.70 -9.82
CA ASP A 157 -1.61 3.83 -10.94
C ASP A 157 -2.87 3.20 -11.55
N PRO A 158 -3.21 3.52 -12.81
CA PRO A 158 -4.43 3.02 -13.46
C PRO A 158 -4.44 1.50 -13.65
N ARG A 159 -3.29 0.84 -13.54
CA ARG A 159 -3.16 -0.61 -13.66
C ARG A 159 -3.68 -1.36 -12.43
N LEU A 160 -3.81 -0.69 -11.27
CA LEU A 160 -4.27 -1.34 -10.02
C LEU A 160 -5.61 -2.06 -10.20
N ILE A 161 -6.61 -1.41 -10.81
CA ILE A 161 -7.92 -2.02 -11.05
C ILE A 161 -7.83 -3.23 -11.99
N LEU A 162 -6.93 -3.16 -13.00
CA LEU A 162 -6.74 -4.19 -14.02
C LEU A 162 -6.01 -5.42 -13.48
N ARG A 163 -5.30 -5.29 -12.36
CA ARG A 163 -4.56 -6.38 -11.71
C ARG A 163 -5.32 -6.93 -10.51
N ILE A 164 -5.78 -6.06 -9.62
CA ILE A 164 -6.38 -6.49 -8.36
C ILE A 164 -7.79 -7.07 -8.57
N ALA A 165 -8.66 -6.36 -9.30
CA ALA A 165 -10.05 -6.82 -9.43
C ALA A 165 -10.18 -8.19 -10.12
N PRO A 166 -9.46 -8.52 -11.21
CA PRO A 166 -9.49 -9.86 -11.79
C PRO A 166 -8.90 -10.92 -10.86
N ALA A 167 -7.78 -10.63 -10.16
CA ALA A 167 -7.17 -11.58 -9.24
C ALA A 167 -8.12 -11.94 -8.09
N VAL A 168 -8.79 -10.94 -7.53
CA VAL A 168 -9.78 -11.11 -6.45
C VAL A 168 -11.01 -11.90 -6.93
N ALA A 169 -11.57 -11.53 -8.11
CA ALA A 169 -12.72 -12.23 -8.68
C ALA A 169 -12.40 -13.69 -9.00
N LYS A 170 -11.18 -13.97 -9.51
CA LYS A 170 -10.71 -15.33 -9.77
C LYS A 170 -10.64 -16.15 -8.48
N ALA A 171 -10.02 -15.60 -7.43
CA ALA A 171 -9.96 -16.26 -6.13
C ALA A 171 -11.34 -16.49 -5.52
N ALA A 172 -12.31 -15.59 -5.73
CA ALA A 172 -13.69 -15.77 -5.31
C ALA A 172 -14.38 -16.95 -6.05
N CYS A 173 -14.17 -17.07 -7.35
CA CYS A 173 -14.66 -18.18 -8.16
C CYS A 173 -14.04 -19.51 -7.71
N GLU A 174 -12.72 -19.55 -7.56
CA GLU A 174 -11.97 -20.75 -7.15
C GLU A 174 -12.34 -21.25 -5.75
N THR A 175 -12.70 -20.35 -4.86
CA THR A 175 -13.10 -20.68 -3.48
C THR A 175 -14.61 -20.87 -3.29
N GLY A 176 -15.38 -20.81 -4.37
CA GLY A 176 -16.81 -21.08 -4.36
C GLY A 176 -17.69 -20.02 -3.68
N VAL A 177 -17.13 -18.81 -3.40
CA VAL A 177 -17.92 -17.72 -2.80
C VAL A 177 -18.55 -16.79 -3.85
N ALA A 178 -18.22 -16.94 -5.14
CA ALA A 178 -18.80 -16.19 -6.24
C ALA A 178 -20.20 -16.73 -6.59
N MET A 179 -21.23 -15.89 -6.44
CA MET A 179 -22.62 -16.21 -6.83
C MET A 179 -22.86 -16.03 -8.33
N ARG A 180 -22.01 -15.30 -9.00
CA ARG A 180 -22.03 -15.04 -10.46
C ARG A 180 -20.61 -15.19 -11.02
N PRO A 181 -20.11 -16.43 -11.17
CA PRO A 181 -18.77 -16.66 -11.69
C PRO A 181 -18.54 -16.00 -13.02
N ILE A 182 -17.34 -15.49 -13.24
CA ILE A 182 -16.94 -14.87 -14.49
C ILE A 182 -16.47 -15.97 -15.45
N GLU A 183 -17.14 -16.14 -16.57
CA GLU A 183 -16.84 -17.15 -17.57
C GLU A 183 -15.86 -16.62 -18.62
N ASP A 184 -16.07 -15.39 -19.09
CA ASP A 184 -15.21 -14.73 -20.09
C ASP A 184 -14.32 -13.67 -19.43
N TRP A 185 -13.10 -14.08 -19.11
CA TRP A 185 -12.08 -13.24 -18.47
C TRP A 185 -11.58 -12.13 -19.43
N THR A 186 -11.53 -12.41 -20.72
CA THR A 186 -11.09 -11.41 -21.72
C THR A 186 -12.08 -10.26 -21.78
N ALA A 187 -13.36 -10.57 -21.94
CA ALA A 187 -14.42 -9.55 -21.96
C ALA A 187 -14.49 -8.79 -20.62
N TYR A 188 -14.21 -9.46 -19.49
CA TYR A 188 -14.16 -8.81 -18.19
C TYR A 188 -13.03 -7.79 -18.11
N ILE A 189 -11.81 -8.15 -18.48
CA ILE A 189 -10.65 -7.25 -18.48
C ILE A 189 -10.88 -6.08 -19.45
N ASP A 190 -11.43 -6.33 -20.64
CA ASP A 190 -11.77 -5.28 -21.62
C ASP A 190 -12.80 -4.29 -21.07
N ARG A 191 -13.76 -4.75 -20.27
CA ARG A 191 -14.73 -3.89 -19.59
C ARG A 191 -14.05 -3.01 -18.56
N LEU A 192 -13.11 -3.54 -17.77
CA LEU A 192 -12.33 -2.77 -16.82
C LEU A 192 -11.44 -1.73 -17.53
N ASN A 193 -10.77 -2.10 -18.61
CA ASN A 193 -9.98 -1.19 -19.44
C ASN A 193 -10.84 -0.01 -19.93
N ARG A 194 -12.00 -0.30 -20.50
CA ARG A 194 -12.93 0.76 -20.97
C ARG A 194 -13.37 1.68 -19.83
N PHE A 195 -13.56 1.15 -18.61
CA PHE A 195 -13.90 1.95 -17.44
C PHE A 195 -12.77 2.91 -17.08
N VAL A 196 -11.53 2.47 -17.06
CA VAL A 196 -10.34 3.31 -16.79
C VAL A 196 -10.23 4.43 -17.82
N PHE A 197 -10.38 4.13 -19.11
CA PHE A 197 -10.29 5.14 -20.16
C PHE A 197 -11.41 6.18 -20.07
N LYS A 198 -12.66 5.76 -19.81
CA LYS A 198 -13.79 6.69 -19.64
C LYS A 198 -13.61 7.59 -18.44
N SER A 199 -13.19 7.04 -17.29
CA SER A 199 -12.93 7.81 -16.07
C SER A 199 -11.79 8.82 -16.28
N GLY A 200 -10.73 8.42 -17.01
CA GLY A 200 -9.62 9.31 -17.35
C GLY A 200 -10.03 10.50 -18.19
N LEU A 201 -10.97 10.34 -19.12
CA LEU A 201 -11.50 11.42 -19.96
C LEU A 201 -12.38 12.40 -19.16
N VAL A 202 -13.19 11.89 -18.24
CA VAL A 202 -14.07 12.71 -17.38
C VAL A 202 -13.28 13.46 -16.30
N MET A 203 -12.23 12.84 -15.75
CA MET A 203 -11.44 13.42 -14.67
C MET A 203 -10.36 14.41 -15.14
N LYS A 204 -9.94 14.36 -16.41
CA LYS A 204 -8.94 15.30 -16.96
C LYS A 204 -9.26 16.77 -16.71
N PRO A 205 -10.50 17.27 -16.93
CA PRO A 205 -10.83 18.66 -16.68
C PRO A 205 -10.72 19.03 -15.20
N ILE A 206 -11.03 18.08 -14.28
CA ILE A 206 -11.01 18.30 -12.83
C ILE A 206 -9.57 18.42 -12.32
N PHE A 207 -8.68 17.53 -12.80
CA PHE A 207 -7.25 17.59 -12.45
C PHE A 207 -6.54 18.83 -13.01
N SER A 208 -6.88 19.27 -14.23
CA SER A 208 -6.35 20.51 -14.77
C SER A 208 -6.87 21.74 -14.03
N ALA A 209 -8.13 21.76 -13.57
CA ALA A 209 -8.67 22.84 -12.77
C ALA A 209 -8.02 22.95 -11.37
N SER A 210 -7.73 21.83 -10.71
CA SER A 210 -7.07 21.83 -9.40
C SER A 210 -5.61 22.31 -9.47
N CYS A 211 -4.92 22.10 -10.58
CA CYS A 211 -3.57 22.64 -10.80
C CYS A 211 -3.53 24.17 -10.89
N TRP A 212 -4.61 24.81 -11.36
CA TRP A 212 -4.74 26.28 -11.42
C TRP A 212 -5.01 26.91 -10.05
N ILE A 213 -5.69 26.20 -9.16
CA ILE A 213 -6.01 26.73 -7.80
C ILE A 213 -4.76 26.79 -6.93
N THR A 214 -3.80 25.89 -7.11
CA THR A 214 -2.54 25.88 -6.35
C THR A 214 -1.49 26.86 -6.89
N SER A 215 -1.60 27.25 -8.16
CA SER A 215 -0.66 28.20 -8.81
C SER A 215 -1.02 29.67 -8.56
N SER A 216 -2.26 29.97 -8.13
CA SER A 216 -2.73 31.34 -7.87
C SER A 216 -2.67 31.77 -6.39
N ALA A 217 -2.10 30.97 -5.51
CA ALA A 217 -1.95 31.24 -4.09
C ALA A 217 -0.47 31.44 -3.69
N SER A 218 0.24 32.25 -4.44
CA SER A 218 1.51 32.86 -3.96
C SER A 218 1.34 34.36 -3.95
N PRO A 219 1.60 35.03 -2.82
CA PRO A 219 1.49 36.46 -2.66
C PRO A 219 2.57 37.21 -3.42
#